data_b4535492f2c6036ffd14d19e2ce5ef89
#
_entry.id   b4535492f2c6036ffd14d19e2ce5ef89
#
_cell.length_a   1.000
_cell.length_b   1.000
_cell.length_c   1.000
_cell.angle_alpha   90.00
_cell.angle_beta   90.00
_cell.angle_gamma   90.00
#
_symmetry.space_group_name_H-M   'P 1'
#
loop_
_entity.id
_entity.type
_entity.pdbx_description
1 polymer ?
#
loop_
_entity_poly.entity_id
_entity_poly.type
_entity_poly.pdbx_seq_one_letter_code
_entity_poly.pdbx_strand_id
1 'polypeptide(L)'
;YVMLFVIVYFLYKGKMYFIILRRDSFFMYDLALKNGFIVNENEIYLGNIYIQDEKIVEISLADKPANEVYDVSGKYLLPGCIDTHCHFRDPGATAKEDFTTGTQAAIASGVTTVFDMPNTNPSVLNEQDLLQKANYFAPKAFADYGIWGLSLGEINLGDLPRLCETGASAVKFFWGYAINAKTKALIYNYNPKDEDIIPPLGDGEVYEIFEQMAKTGKIIAIHAENIELIQTLTKRLQQSGKKDYEALIQSRPALAEALTIQTASLLAKATGARLHILHLTSKMGMEAVAQAKANGVNITAETCPQYLFLSAKDYDSVGPMMKVYPVIKHEEDRLALWQGLKNGTIDFIASDHAPHIISEKQGDLFSIPAGMCGVETMLPLMLNEVNNGHITLPFLVKVMAKNVADIYNLPNKGNLEIGKDADIVVVDMNKVDTIENEKLHSKQPLTAFAGRKIKGWPIKTFLRGQLVVDNNKICQDKACGKWIK
;
A
#
# COMPACT_ATOMS: atom_id res chain seq x y z
N TYR A 1 32.12 20.22 -6.69
CA TYR A 1 33.53 20.30 -6.22
C TYR A 1 33.92 21.75 -6.12
N VAL A 2 33.96 22.35 -4.92
CA VAL A 2 34.62 23.63 -4.67
C VAL A 2 36.04 23.31 -4.19
N MET A 3 37.03 23.46 -5.06
CA MET A 3 38.43 23.38 -4.67
C MET A 3 38.81 24.69 -3.98
N LEU A 4 38.98 24.66 -2.66
CA LEU A 4 39.55 25.77 -1.90
C LEU A 4 41.08 25.57 -1.80
N PHE A 5 41.85 26.46 -2.43
CA PHE A 5 43.30 26.49 -2.27
C PHE A 5 43.65 27.57 -1.25
N VAL A 6 44.40 27.23 -0.23
CA VAL A 6 45.03 28.22 0.69
C VAL A 6 46.47 28.36 0.27
N ILE A 7 46.83 29.53 -0.23
CA ILE A 7 48.19 29.84 -0.60
C ILE A 7 48.85 30.57 0.60
N VAL A 8 49.83 29.94 1.19
CA VAL A 8 50.60 30.54 2.30
C VAL A 8 51.94 31.04 1.73
N TYR A 9 52.21 32.33 1.89
CA TYR A 9 53.45 32.95 1.51
C TYR A 9 54.38 33.07 2.70
N PHE A 10 55.66 32.75 2.53
CA PHE A 10 56.69 33.03 3.52
C PHE A 10 58.01 33.45 2.85
N LEU A 11 58.71 34.34 3.52
CA LEU A 11 59.99 34.84 3.09
C LEU A 11 61.13 34.09 3.81
N TYR A 12 62.03 33.48 3.05
CA TYR A 12 63.24 32.86 3.59
C TYR A 12 64.45 33.26 2.77
N LYS A 13 65.48 33.79 3.44
CA LYS A 13 66.71 34.29 2.83
C LYS A 13 66.47 35.24 1.66
N GLY A 14 65.53 36.18 1.74
CA GLY A 14 65.21 37.14 0.71
C GLY A 14 64.53 36.64 -0.54
N LYS A 15 64.06 35.38 -0.51
CA LYS A 15 63.23 34.77 -1.57
C LYS A 15 61.85 34.43 -1.04
N MET A 16 60.83 34.74 -1.84
CA MET A 16 59.45 34.43 -1.55
C MET A 16 59.14 32.99 -1.99
N TYR A 17 58.62 32.22 -1.06
CA TYR A 17 58.12 30.84 -1.30
C TYR A 17 56.64 30.83 -1.08
N PHE A 18 55.95 30.00 -1.83
CA PHE A 18 54.52 29.74 -1.61
C PHE A 18 54.31 28.24 -1.47
N ILE A 19 53.48 27.87 -0.52
CA ILE A 19 52.99 26.51 -0.33
C ILE A 19 51.49 26.54 -0.66
N ILE A 20 51.09 25.73 -1.63
CA ILE A 20 49.69 25.50 -1.92
C ILE A 20 49.28 24.38 -0.99
N LEU A 21 48.57 24.73 0.08
CA LEU A 21 47.93 23.74 0.95
C LEU A 21 46.60 23.34 0.30
N ARG A 22 46.55 22.11 -0.17
CA ARG A 22 45.32 21.51 -0.58
C ARG A 22 44.49 21.27 0.68
N ARG A 23 43.47 22.06 0.90
CA ARG A 23 42.46 21.75 1.91
C ARG A 23 41.53 20.79 1.23
N ASP A 24 41.74 19.50 1.43
CA ASP A 24 40.70 18.51 1.16
C ASP A 24 39.56 18.85 2.12
N SER A 25 38.55 19.58 1.62
CA SER A 25 37.29 19.66 2.34
C SER A 25 36.80 18.23 2.35
N PHE A 26 36.87 17.56 3.50
CA PHE A 26 36.26 16.26 3.67
C PHE A 26 34.79 16.45 3.37
N PHE A 27 34.37 15.96 2.20
CA PHE A 27 32.94 15.87 1.90
C PHE A 27 32.36 14.91 2.92
N MET A 28 31.46 15.38 3.76
CA MET A 28 30.82 14.59 4.80
C MET A 28 29.36 14.38 4.38
N TYR A 29 28.96 13.13 4.26
CA TYR A 29 27.57 12.77 3.98
C TYR A 29 26.67 13.09 5.18
N ASP A 30 25.37 13.28 4.96
CA ASP A 30 24.43 13.51 6.06
C ASP A 30 24.28 12.24 6.90
N LEU A 31 24.15 11.08 6.24
CA LEU A 31 23.92 9.80 6.88
C LEU A 31 24.67 8.68 6.15
N ALA A 32 25.18 7.72 6.89
CA ALA A 32 25.69 6.46 6.36
C ALA A 32 25.07 5.25 7.09
N LEU A 33 24.59 4.28 6.31
CA LEU A 33 24.25 2.94 6.79
C LEU A 33 25.35 2.00 6.35
N LYS A 34 26.13 1.44 7.30
CA LYS A 34 27.35 0.69 7.01
C LYS A 34 27.21 -0.81 7.29
N ASN A 35 27.91 -1.62 6.48
CA ASN A 35 28.04 -3.06 6.64
C ASN A 35 26.74 -3.85 6.50
N GLY A 36 25.74 -3.34 5.75
CA GLY A 36 24.46 -4.00 5.55
C GLY A 36 24.39 -4.83 4.27
N PHE A 37 23.52 -5.82 4.26
CA PHE A 37 23.14 -6.54 3.05
C PHE A 37 22.05 -5.73 2.32
N ILE A 38 22.39 -5.10 1.22
CA ILE A 38 21.47 -4.32 0.38
C ILE A 38 20.67 -5.28 -0.47
N VAL A 39 19.34 -5.12 -0.47
CA VAL A 39 18.40 -6.00 -1.18
C VAL A 39 17.62 -5.18 -2.21
N ASN A 40 17.74 -5.56 -3.47
CA ASN A 40 16.88 -5.11 -4.55
C ASN A 40 16.12 -6.32 -5.15
N GLU A 41 15.26 -6.10 -6.12
CA GLU A 41 14.36 -7.14 -6.67
C GLU A 41 15.08 -8.32 -7.35
N ASN A 42 16.38 -8.18 -7.67
CA ASN A 42 17.15 -9.21 -8.39
C ASN A 42 18.38 -9.71 -7.62
N GLU A 43 18.82 -8.98 -6.58
CA GLU A 43 20.11 -9.26 -5.95
C GLU A 43 20.18 -8.88 -4.48
N ILE A 44 21.15 -9.50 -3.79
CA ILE A 44 21.57 -9.14 -2.43
C ILE A 44 23.08 -9.02 -2.43
N TYR A 45 23.59 -7.89 -1.95
CA TYR A 45 25.04 -7.67 -1.85
C TYR A 45 25.41 -6.85 -0.62
N LEU A 46 26.62 -7.03 -0.11
CA LEU A 46 27.15 -6.26 1.01
C LEU A 46 27.53 -4.85 0.54
N GLY A 47 27.19 -3.83 1.32
CA GLY A 47 27.55 -2.45 0.98
C GLY A 47 27.24 -1.45 2.08
N ASN A 48 27.76 -0.22 1.87
CA ASN A 48 27.42 0.95 2.65
C ASN A 48 26.57 1.87 1.76
N ILE A 49 25.50 2.43 2.32
CA ILE A 49 24.66 3.43 1.66
C ILE A 49 24.97 4.79 2.25
N TYR A 50 25.31 5.76 1.40
CA TYR A 50 25.59 7.14 1.76
C TYR A 50 24.49 8.05 1.25
N ILE A 51 23.98 8.89 2.13
CA ILE A 51 22.81 9.72 1.93
C ILE A 51 23.19 11.19 2.06
N GLN A 52 22.70 11.99 1.11
CA GLN A 52 22.84 13.45 1.09
C GLN A 52 21.54 14.06 0.55
N ASP A 53 21.04 15.12 1.20
CA ASP A 53 19.85 15.83 0.74
C ASP A 53 18.67 14.90 0.41
N GLU A 54 18.31 14.04 1.37
CA GLU A 54 17.19 13.07 1.27
C GLU A 54 17.41 11.92 0.26
N LYS A 55 18.53 11.88 -0.48
CA LYS A 55 18.78 10.94 -1.58
C LYS A 55 19.93 9.98 -1.27
N ILE A 56 19.83 8.78 -1.84
CA ILE A 56 20.96 7.87 -1.94
C ILE A 56 21.91 8.44 -2.98
N VAL A 57 23.12 8.84 -2.57
CA VAL A 57 24.09 9.47 -3.48
C VAL A 57 25.28 8.57 -3.77
N GLU A 58 25.53 7.57 -2.92
CA GLU A 58 26.58 6.59 -3.17
C GLU A 58 26.26 5.25 -2.49
N ILE A 59 26.65 4.17 -3.16
CA ILE A 59 26.67 2.81 -2.61
C ILE A 59 28.06 2.25 -2.87
N SER A 60 28.80 1.90 -1.82
CA SER A 60 30.16 1.36 -1.96
C SER A 60 30.60 0.56 -0.74
N LEU A 61 31.67 -0.21 -0.86
CA LEU A 61 32.33 -0.87 0.29
C LEU A 61 33.31 0.06 1.03
N ALA A 62 33.67 1.21 0.42
CA ALA A 62 34.59 2.13 1.03
C ALA A 62 34.01 2.77 2.29
N ASP A 63 34.81 2.88 3.33
CA ASP A 63 34.41 3.60 4.55
C ASP A 63 34.63 5.10 4.36
N LYS A 64 33.56 5.88 4.37
CA LYS A 64 33.56 7.33 4.18
C LYS A 64 32.91 8.04 5.36
N PRO A 65 33.31 9.31 5.64
CA PRO A 65 32.76 10.08 6.75
C PRO A 65 31.32 10.53 6.49
N ALA A 66 30.48 10.47 7.54
CA ALA A 66 29.14 11.00 7.56
C ALA A 66 28.84 11.65 8.91
N ASN A 67 27.89 12.58 8.95
CA ASN A 67 27.44 13.23 10.19
C ASN A 67 26.80 12.23 11.14
N GLU A 68 25.95 11.36 10.59
CA GLU A 68 25.34 10.26 11.33
C GLU A 68 25.76 8.92 10.71
N VAL A 69 26.07 7.94 11.55
CA VAL A 69 26.48 6.61 11.11
C VAL A 69 25.73 5.55 11.90
N TYR A 70 25.10 4.64 11.18
CA TYR A 70 24.50 3.42 11.75
C TYR A 70 25.26 2.20 11.23
N ASP A 71 25.85 1.43 12.14
CA ASP A 71 26.37 0.10 11.80
C ASP A 71 25.21 -0.90 11.77
N VAL A 72 24.95 -1.44 10.60
CA VAL A 72 23.87 -2.40 10.34
C VAL A 72 24.43 -3.77 9.95
N SER A 73 25.59 -4.13 10.51
CA SER A 73 26.26 -5.42 10.31
C SER A 73 25.30 -6.58 10.57
N GLY A 74 25.24 -7.52 9.62
CA GLY A 74 24.38 -8.70 9.69
C GLY A 74 22.89 -8.42 9.53
N LYS A 75 22.49 -7.18 9.15
CA LYS A 75 21.12 -6.80 8.84
C LYS A 75 20.92 -6.63 7.35
N TYR A 76 19.66 -6.67 6.93
CA TYR A 76 19.27 -6.45 5.54
C TYR A 76 18.66 -5.06 5.40
N LEU A 77 19.06 -4.38 4.33
CA LEU A 77 18.54 -3.07 3.93
C LEU A 77 17.58 -3.27 2.76
N LEU A 78 16.31 -2.99 2.97
CA LEU A 78 15.27 -3.06 1.95
C LEU A 78 14.82 -1.65 1.60
N PRO A 79 14.36 -1.39 0.36
CA PRO A 79 13.63 -0.16 0.07
C PRO A 79 12.37 -0.10 0.91
N GLY A 80 11.93 1.11 1.25
CA GLY A 80 10.64 1.31 1.91
C GLY A 80 9.51 0.65 1.14
N CYS A 81 8.68 -0.10 1.83
CA CYS A 81 7.48 -0.71 1.24
C CYS A 81 6.47 0.37 0.84
N ILE A 82 5.67 0.07 -0.18
CA ILE A 82 4.64 0.97 -0.71
C ILE A 82 3.30 0.25 -0.60
N ASP A 83 2.35 0.84 0.14
CA ASP A 83 1.00 0.31 0.30
C ASP A 83 -0.02 1.25 -0.35
N THR A 84 -0.56 0.83 -1.47
CA THR A 84 -1.47 1.65 -2.28
C THR A 84 -2.94 1.50 -1.90
N HIS A 85 -3.27 0.70 -0.88
CA HIS A 85 -4.64 0.39 -0.51
C HIS A 85 -4.88 0.53 0.99
N CYS A 86 -5.06 1.77 1.46
CA CYS A 86 -5.33 2.06 2.85
C CYS A 86 -6.61 2.90 3.01
N HIS A 87 -7.43 2.56 4.00
CA HIS A 87 -8.62 3.31 4.39
C HIS A 87 -8.37 3.95 5.76
N PHE A 88 -7.70 5.10 5.81
CA PHE A 88 -7.40 5.78 7.08
C PHE A 88 -8.59 6.47 7.72
N ARG A 89 -9.79 6.40 7.11
CA ARG A 89 -11.04 6.90 7.69
C ARG A 89 -11.06 8.40 7.97
N ASP A 90 -10.05 9.14 7.58
CA ASP A 90 -9.85 10.55 7.82
C ASP A 90 -9.91 11.33 6.47
N PRO A 91 -10.76 12.34 6.35
CA PRO A 91 -11.77 12.81 7.28
C PRO A 91 -13.04 11.94 7.33
N GLY A 92 -13.85 12.14 8.36
CA GLY A 92 -15.24 11.66 8.44
C GLY A 92 -15.50 10.51 9.39
N ALA A 93 -14.51 9.64 9.67
CA ALA A 93 -14.66 8.53 10.61
C ALA A 93 -13.43 8.32 11.50
N THR A 94 -12.86 9.44 11.99
CA THR A 94 -11.60 9.49 12.75
C THR A 94 -11.63 8.76 14.09
N ALA A 95 -12.79 8.32 14.55
CA ALA A 95 -12.90 7.41 15.69
C ALA A 95 -12.38 5.99 15.36
N LYS A 96 -12.44 5.57 14.07
CA LYS A 96 -11.96 4.27 13.60
C LYS A 96 -10.46 4.27 13.33
N GLU A 97 -9.99 5.31 12.68
CA GLU A 97 -8.58 5.56 12.36
C GLU A 97 -8.42 7.03 11.97
N ASP A 98 -7.23 7.60 12.13
CA ASP A 98 -6.90 8.89 11.55
C ASP A 98 -5.57 8.82 10.78
N PHE A 99 -5.29 9.87 10.02
CA PHE A 99 -4.13 9.87 9.13
C PHE A 99 -2.80 9.89 9.90
N THR A 100 -2.79 10.41 11.13
CA THR A 100 -1.61 10.42 12.00
C THR A 100 -1.28 9.01 12.48
N THR A 101 -2.23 8.36 13.17
CA THR A 101 -2.02 7.02 13.73
C THR A 101 -1.86 5.96 12.64
N GLY A 102 -2.60 6.06 11.55
CA GLY A 102 -2.47 5.13 10.43
C GLY A 102 -1.14 5.24 9.69
N THR A 103 -0.60 6.46 9.50
CA THR A 103 0.73 6.63 8.89
C THR A 103 1.88 6.31 9.85
N GLN A 104 1.69 6.46 11.16
CA GLN A 104 2.61 5.94 12.17
C GLN A 104 2.65 4.41 12.15
N ALA A 105 1.49 3.75 12.06
CA ALA A 105 1.41 2.29 11.89
C ALA A 105 2.14 1.83 10.62
N ALA A 106 2.00 2.55 9.51
CA ALA A 106 2.70 2.26 8.27
C ALA A 106 4.22 2.29 8.44
N ILE A 107 4.79 3.40 8.92
CA ILE A 107 6.24 3.51 9.09
C ILE A 107 6.79 2.54 10.15
N ALA A 108 6.02 2.20 11.18
CA ALA A 108 6.41 1.24 12.21
C ALA A 108 6.73 -0.14 11.61
N SER A 109 6.05 -0.52 10.53
CA SER A 109 6.28 -1.76 9.81
C SER A 109 7.18 -1.62 8.57
N GLY A 110 7.76 -0.44 8.31
CA GLY A 110 8.62 -0.23 7.14
C GLY A 110 7.88 0.16 5.86
N VAL A 111 6.60 0.51 5.93
CA VAL A 111 5.84 1.08 4.82
C VAL A 111 6.07 2.60 4.82
N THR A 112 6.89 3.09 3.91
CA THR A 112 7.28 4.51 3.83
C THR A 112 6.38 5.34 2.94
N THR A 113 5.54 4.69 2.14
CA THR A 113 4.61 5.33 1.21
C THR A 113 3.25 4.65 1.28
N VAL A 114 2.19 5.42 1.48
CA VAL A 114 0.80 4.93 1.56
C VAL A 114 -0.09 5.70 0.62
N PHE A 115 -1.13 5.04 0.05
CA PHE A 115 -2.16 5.75 -0.70
C PHE A 115 -3.50 5.59 0.02
N ASP A 116 -4.12 6.74 0.34
CA ASP A 116 -5.42 6.75 1.01
C ASP A 116 -6.57 6.66 0.01
N MET A 117 -7.47 5.72 0.27
CA MET A 117 -8.66 5.47 -0.54
C MET A 117 -9.65 6.64 -0.50
N PRO A 118 -10.40 6.86 -1.58
CA PRO A 118 -11.16 8.11 -1.78
C PRO A 118 -12.50 8.15 -1.05
N ASN A 119 -12.99 7.04 -0.48
CA ASN A 119 -14.30 6.92 0.14
C ASN A 119 -14.33 7.44 1.58
N THR A 120 -13.80 8.62 1.78
CA THR A 120 -13.88 9.42 3.02
C THR A 120 -15.12 10.32 3.02
N ASN A 121 -15.31 11.12 4.04
CA ASN A 121 -16.38 12.13 4.08
C ASN A 121 -15.78 13.50 4.41
N PRO A 122 -15.66 14.39 3.42
CA PRO A 122 -16.08 14.24 2.01
C PRO A 122 -15.23 13.24 1.22
N SER A 123 -15.81 12.69 0.15
CA SER A 123 -15.10 11.88 -0.85
C SER A 123 -14.29 12.77 -1.79
N VAL A 124 -13.29 12.20 -2.48
CA VAL A 124 -12.43 12.93 -3.43
C VAL A 124 -12.99 12.78 -4.83
N LEU A 125 -13.80 13.73 -5.27
CA LEU A 125 -14.55 13.67 -6.54
C LEU A 125 -13.98 14.56 -7.65
N ASN A 126 -13.25 15.61 -7.28
CA ASN A 126 -12.74 16.63 -8.19
C ASN A 126 -11.38 17.19 -7.70
N GLU A 127 -10.79 18.11 -8.48
CA GLU A 127 -9.53 18.79 -8.15
C GLU A 127 -9.56 19.46 -6.78
N GLN A 128 -10.66 20.17 -6.46
CA GLN A 128 -10.76 20.94 -5.21
C GLN A 128 -10.76 20.01 -4.00
N ASP A 129 -11.51 18.92 -4.05
CA ASP A 129 -11.53 17.91 -2.98
C ASP A 129 -10.14 17.30 -2.76
N LEU A 130 -9.42 17.00 -3.86
CA LEU A 130 -8.06 16.47 -3.82
C LEU A 130 -7.09 17.43 -3.11
N LEU A 131 -7.09 18.70 -3.52
CA LEU A 131 -6.21 19.73 -2.94
C LEU A 131 -6.56 20.01 -1.48
N GLN A 132 -7.83 20.04 -1.12
CA GLN A 132 -8.27 20.20 0.27
C GLN A 132 -7.79 19.02 1.12
N LYS A 133 -7.95 17.78 0.64
CA LYS A 133 -7.51 16.59 1.35
C LYS A 133 -5.99 16.54 1.48
N ALA A 134 -5.24 16.89 0.45
CA ALA A 134 -3.78 16.95 0.50
C ALA A 134 -3.29 17.96 1.54
N ASN A 135 -3.87 19.15 1.59
CA ASN A 135 -3.56 20.16 2.59
C ASN A 135 -3.95 19.72 4.01
N TYR A 136 -5.07 19.01 4.15
CA TYR A 136 -5.53 18.47 5.43
C TYR A 136 -4.60 17.37 5.95
N PHE A 137 -4.01 16.57 5.07
CA PHE A 137 -3.09 15.50 5.43
C PHE A 137 -1.66 15.98 5.74
N ALA A 138 -1.20 17.05 5.10
CA ALA A 138 0.18 17.53 5.22
C ALA A 138 0.67 17.66 6.69
N PRO A 139 -0.08 18.24 7.65
CA PRO A 139 0.35 18.34 9.04
C PRO A 139 0.21 17.04 9.85
N LYS A 140 -0.27 15.94 9.25
CA LYS A 140 -0.58 14.67 9.92
C LYS A 140 0.27 13.51 9.42
N ALA A 141 0.89 13.63 8.25
CA ALA A 141 1.53 12.55 7.54
C ALA A 141 2.89 12.17 8.14
N PHE A 142 3.05 10.93 8.59
CA PHE A 142 4.33 10.35 9.01
C PHE A 142 4.98 9.48 7.92
N ALA A 143 4.23 9.05 6.91
CA ALA A 143 4.70 8.43 5.67
C ALA A 143 4.47 9.38 4.49
N ASP A 144 5.20 9.20 3.39
CA ASP A 144 4.83 9.83 2.13
C ASP A 144 3.49 9.29 1.64
N TYR A 145 2.68 10.11 0.97
CA TYR A 145 1.32 9.71 0.68
C TYR A 145 0.83 10.11 -0.70
N GLY A 146 0.05 9.22 -1.28
CA GLY A 146 -0.80 9.47 -2.43
C GLY A 146 -2.27 9.53 -2.03
N ILE A 147 -3.10 10.08 -2.90
CA ILE A 147 -4.54 10.20 -2.69
C ILE A 147 -5.26 9.67 -3.92
N TRP A 148 -6.19 8.75 -3.72
CA TRP A 148 -7.06 8.24 -4.76
C TRP A 148 -8.20 9.22 -5.06
N GLY A 149 -8.58 9.32 -6.35
CA GLY A 149 -9.85 9.88 -6.76
C GLY A 149 -10.97 8.84 -6.76
N LEU A 150 -12.22 9.28 -6.64
CA LEU A 150 -13.41 8.43 -6.72
C LEU A 150 -14.20 8.75 -7.98
N SER A 151 -14.61 7.74 -8.74
CA SER A 151 -15.59 7.88 -9.81
C SER A 151 -16.98 7.47 -9.34
N LEU A 152 -17.95 8.34 -9.56
CA LEU A 152 -19.37 8.13 -9.30
C LEU A 152 -20.21 8.23 -10.60
N GLY A 153 -19.65 7.83 -11.74
CA GLY A 153 -20.31 7.90 -13.05
C GLY A 153 -20.59 9.34 -13.49
N GLU A 154 -21.76 9.61 -14.03
CA GLU A 154 -22.16 10.93 -14.55
C GLU A 154 -21.98 12.06 -13.53
N ILE A 155 -22.03 11.76 -12.22
CA ILE A 155 -21.91 12.77 -11.15
C ILE A 155 -20.62 13.57 -11.26
N ASN A 156 -19.50 12.91 -11.64
CA ASN A 156 -18.19 13.55 -11.71
C ASN A 156 -17.34 13.08 -12.91
N LEU A 157 -17.96 12.49 -13.92
CA LEU A 157 -17.24 11.97 -15.10
C LEU A 157 -16.38 13.04 -15.77
N GLY A 158 -16.89 14.26 -15.87
CA GLY A 158 -16.20 15.41 -16.45
C GLY A 158 -15.02 15.92 -15.62
N ASP A 159 -15.00 15.66 -14.33
CA ASP A 159 -13.94 16.11 -13.41
C ASP A 159 -12.72 15.18 -13.39
N LEU A 160 -12.88 13.91 -13.80
CA LEU A 160 -11.83 12.88 -13.71
C LEU A 160 -10.51 13.26 -14.39
N PRO A 161 -10.50 13.88 -15.61
CA PRO A 161 -9.24 14.27 -16.23
C PRO A 161 -8.48 15.30 -15.37
N ARG A 162 -9.19 16.34 -14.93
CA ARG A 162 -8.56 17.39 -14.12
C ARG A 162 -8.09 16.89 -12.77
N LEU A 163 -8.85 16.00 -12.15
CA LEU A 163 -8.47 15.31 -10.92
C LEU A 163 -7.14 14.54 -11.10
N CYS A 164 -7.01 13.80 -12.21
CA CYS A 164 -5.80 13.06 -12.57
C CYS A 164 -4.59 13.96 -12.83
N GLU A 165 -4.78 15.05 -13.58
CA GLU A 165 -3.75 16.07 -13.89
C GLU A 165 -3.25 16.76 -12.62
N THR A 166 -4.12 17.03 -11.66
CA THR A 166 -3.79 17.72 -10.41
C THR A 166 -2.92 16.85 -9.50
N GLY A 167 -2.97 15.50 -9.65
CA GLY A 167 -2.09 14.59 -8.95
C GLY A 167 -2.80 13.49 -8.18
N ALA A 168 -4.02 13.13 -8.52
CA ALA A 168 -4.61 11.89 -8.02
C ALA A 168 -3.72 10.70 -8.44
N SER A 169 -3.39 9.83 -7.50
CA SER A 169 -2.53 8.67 -7.74
C SER A 169 -3.17 7.70 -8.74
N ALA A 170 -4.47 7.50 -8.61
CA ALA A 170 -5.32 6.71 -9.49
C ALA A 170 -6.79 7.04 -9.18
N VAL A 171 -7.73 6.44 -9.90
CA VAL A 171 -9.17 6.59 -9.65
C VAL A 171 -9.76 5.24 -9.27
N LYS A 172 -10.57 5.19 -8.22
CA LYS A 172 -11.31 4.00 -7.78
C LYS A 172 -12.76 4.07 -8.22
N PHE A 173 -13.29 2.93 -8.63
CA PHE A 173 -14.70 2.69 -8.85
C PHE A 173 -15.17 1.51 -8.00
N PHE A 174 -16.24 1.68 -7.23
CA PHE A 174 -16.83 0.62 -6.43
C PHE A 174 -17.97 -0.05 -7.20
N TRP A 175 -17.66 -1.12 -7.92
CA TRP A 175 -18.63 -1.83 -8.72
C TRP A 175 -19.73 -2.44 -7.83
N GLY A 176 -20.99 -2.14 -8.15
CA GLY A 176 -22.15 -2.65 -7.44
C GLY A 176 -22.54 -1.90 -6.16
N TYR A 177 -21.87 -0.80 -5.82
CA TYR A 177 -22.27 0.06 -4.70
C TYR A 177 -23.28 1.11 -5.17
N ALA A 178 -24.31 1.34 -4.35
CA ALA A 178 -25.20 2.48 -4.53
C ALA A 178 -24.58 3.77 -3.97
N ILE A 179 -25.13 4.91 -4.35
CA ILE A 179 -24.64 6.22 -3.97
C ILE A 179 -25.77 6.97 -3.26
N ASN A 180 -25.48 7.64 -2.15
CA ASN A 180 -26.40 8.58 -1.56
C ASN A 180 -26.46 9.85 -2.43
N ALA A 181 -27.62 10.21 -2.94
CA ALA A 181 -27.78 11.33 -3.86
C ALA A 181 -27.38 12.69 -3.25
N LYS A 182 -27.55 12.86 -1.91
CA LYS A 182 -27.25 14.12 -1.21
C LYS A 182 -25.80 14.20 -0.75
N THR A 183 -25.32 13.15 -0.05
CA THR A 183 -23.99 13.19 0.55
C THR A 183 -22.88 12.66 -0.36
N LYS A 184 -23.24 12.02 -1.48
CA LYS A 184 -22.33 11.33 -2.41
C LYS A 184 -21.54 10.18 -1.74
N ALA A 185 -21.98 9.74 -0.56
CA ALA A 185 -21.40 8.60 0.13
C ALA A 185 -21.79 7.29 -0.56
N LEU A 186 -20.84 6.33 -0.58
CA LEU A 186 -21.09 4.99 -1.08
C LEU A 186 -21.92 4.18 -0.07
N ILE A 187 -22.92 3.46 -0.57
CA ILE A 187 -23.80 2.62 0.23
C ILE A 187 -23.67 1.17 -0.22
N TYR A 188 -23.18 0.35 0.67
CA TYR A 188 -22.92 -1.04 0.40
C TYR A 188 -24.18 -1.92 0.42
N ASN A 189 -24.97 -1.85 1.49
CA ASN A 189 -26.26 -2.55 1.63
C ASN A 189 -27.39 -1.52 1.46
N TYR A 190 -27.76 -1.24 0.22
CA TYR A 190 -28.82 -0.28 -0.05
C TYR A 190 -30.18 -0.96 -0.14
N ASN A 191 -31.23 -0.20 0.23
CA ASN A 191 -32.61 -0.57 -0.04
C ASN A 191 -33.07 0.21 -1.29
N PRO A 192 -33.47 -0.46 -2.39
CA PRO A 192 -33.93 0.21 -3.61
C PRO A 192 -35.14 1.15 -3.43
N LYS A 193 -35.80 1.08 -2.27
CA LYS A 193 -36.98 1.92 -1.93
C LYS A 193 -36.60 3.20 -1.17
N ASP A 194 -35.34 3.38 -0.79
CA ASP A 194 -34.91 4.58 -0.09
C ASP A 194 -34.89 5.78 -1.08
N GLU A 195 -35.43 6.93 -0.66
CA GLU A 195 -35.65 8.09 -1.52
C GLU A 195 -34.36 8.75 -2.05
N ASP A 196 -33.28 8.65 -1.32
CA ASP A 196 -32.01 9.32 -1.64
C ASP A 196 -30.96 8.36 -2.22
N ILE A 197 -31.40 7.30 -2.88
CA ILE A 197 -30.51 6.28 -3.45
C ILE A 197 -30.40 6.42 -4.97
N ILE A 198 -29.18 6.56 -5.46
CA ILE A 198 -28.80 6.29 -6.84
C ILE A 198 -28.35 4.82 -6.88
N PRO A 199 -29.01 3.96 -7.67
CA PRO A 199 -28.65 2.55 -7.73
C PRO A 199 -27.23 2.36 -8.27
N PRO A 200 -26.63 1.15 -8.13
CA PRO A 200 -25.34 0.84 -8.77
C PRO A 200 -25.38 1.12 -10.27
N LEU A 201 -24.27 1.65 -10.79
CA LEU A 201 -24.14 2.02 -12.20
C LEU A 201 -24.25 0.78 -13.10
N GLY A 202 -24.93 0.95 -14.23
CA GLY A 202 -25.01 -0.07 -15.27
C GLY A 202 -23.76 -0.11 -16.16
N ASP A 203 -23.63 -1.17 -16.95
CA ASP A 203 -22.45 -1.41 -17.82
C ASP A 203 -22.18 -0.25 -18.79
N GLY A 204 -23.22 0.47 -19.26
CA GLY A 204 -23.06 1.64 -20.13
C GLY A 204 -22.34 2.78 -19.44
N GLU A 205 -22.77 3.12 -18.23
CA GLU A 205 -22.13 4.19 -17.43
C GLU A 205 -20.70 3.81 -17.03
N VAL A 206 -20.48 2.52 -16.71
CA VAL A 206 -19.13 2.00 -16.42
C VAL A 206 -18.24 2.08 -17.67
N TYR A 207 -18.77 1.80 -18.85
CA TYR A 207 -18.04 1.97 -20.13
C TYR A 207 -17.58 3.42 -20.31
N GLU A 208 -18.42 4.42 -20.03
CA GLU A 208 -18.06 5.84 -20.12
C GLU A 208 -16.94 6.21 -19.14
N ILE A 209 -16.96 5.66 -17.91
CA ILE A 209 -15.86 5.82 -16.95
C ILE A 209 -14.55 5.29 -17.54
N PHE A 210 -14.56 4.09 -18.14
CA PHE A 210 -13.38 3.49 -18.73
C PHE A 210 -12.86 4.29 -19.92
N GLU A 211 -13.73 4.79 -20.81
CA GLU A 211 -13.34 5.69 -21.91
C GLU A 211 -12.70 6.97 -21.40
N GLN A 212 -13.24 7.56 -20.35
CA GLN A 212 -12.70 8.79 -19.79
C GLN A 212 -11.35 8.54 -19.14
N MET A 213 -11.20 7.45 -18.39
CA MET A 213 -9.94 7.10 -17.75
C MET A 213 -8.84 6.71 -18.75
N ALA A 214 -9.20 6.10 -19.87
CA ALA A 214 -8.25 5.80 -20.96
C ALA A 214 -7.53 7.05 -21.47
N LYS A 215 -8.24 8.18 -21.56
CA LYS A 215 -7.69 9.47 -22.02
C LYS A 215 -6.67 10.06 -21.03
N THR A 216 -6.78 9.72 -19.74
CA THR A 216 -5.88 10.24 -18.68
C THR A 216 -4.56 9.49 -18.58
N GLY A 217 -4.50 8.23 -19.06
CA GLY A 217 -3.39 7.33 -18.86
C GLY A 217 -3.20 6.86 -17.40
N LYS A 218 -4.02 7.34 -16.45
CA LYS A 218 -4.03 6.89 -15.06
C LYS A 218 -4.80 5.58 -14.91
N ILE A 219 -4.59 4.90 -13.80
CA ILE A 219 -5.24 3.63 -13.45
C ILE A 219 -6.69 3.89 -13.05
N ILE A 220 -7.62 3.07 -13.57
CA ILE A 220 -8.93 2.84 -12.99
C ILE A 220 -8.88 1.53 -12.20
N ALA A 221 -9.10 1.61 -10.88
CA ALA A 221 -9.12 0.44 -10.02
C ALA A 221 -10.54 0.13 -9.57
N ILE A 222 -10.84 -1.17 -9.46
CA ILE A 222 -12.18 -1.63 -9.11
C ILE A 222 -12.18 -2.56 -7.92
N HIS A 223 -13.19 -2.38 -7.03
CA HIS A 223 -13.69 -3.45 -6.18
C HIS A 223 -14.55 -4.35 -7.06
N ALA A 224 -14.13 -5.59 -7.27
CA ALA A 224 -14.69 -6.44 -8.31
C ALA A 224 -15.63 -7.49 -7.73
N GLU A 225 -16.89 -7.16 -7.44
CA GLU A 225 -17.91 -8.14 -7.04
C GLU A 225 -19.25 -7.84 -7.72
N ASN A 226 -19.90 -8.86 -8.31
CA ASN A 226 -21.19 -8.74 -8.95
C ASN A 226 -22.32 -8.65 -7.91
N ILE A 227 -22.90 -7.46 -7.77
CA ILE A 227 -23.88 -7.17 -6.72
C ILE A 227 -25.21 -7.92 -6.90
N GLU A 228 -25.66 -8.12 -8.13
CA GLU A 228 -26.95 -8.79 -8.38
C GLU A 228 -26.89 -10.27 -7.95
N LEU A 229 -25.75 -10.92 -8.23
CA LEU A 229 -25.50 -12.29 -7.77
C LEU A 229 -25.43 -12.34 -6.24
N ILE A 230 -24.70 -11.41 -5.62
CA ILE A 230 -24.57 -11.31 -4.16
C ILE A 230 -25.94 -11.11 -3.49
N GLN A 231 -26.74 -10.17 -3.98
CA GLN A 231 -28.08 -9.91 -3.43
C GLN A 231 -28.99 -11.13 -3.54
N THR A 232 -28.95 -11.81 -4.71
CA THR A 232 -29.74 -13.02 -4.94
C THR A 232 -29.37 -14.13 -3.96
N LEU A 233 -28.05 -14.39 -3.81
CA LEU A 233 -27.56 -15.45 -2.93
C LEU A 233 -27.74 -15.11 -1.46
N THR A 234 -27.49 -13.86 -1.08
CA THR A 234 -27.73 -13.39 0.31
C THR A 234 -29.19 -13.58 0.70
N LYS A 235 -30.14 -13.21 -0.16
CA LYS A 235 -31.57 -13.40 0.08
C LYS A 235 -31.95 -14.90 0.29
N ARG A 236 -31.39 -15.77 -0.56
CA ARG A 236 -31.61 -17.23 -0.42
C ARG A 236 -31.08 -17.77 0.91
N LEU A 237 -29.88 -17.34 1.32
CA LEU A 237 -29.25 -17.77 2.55
C LEU A 237 -30.02 -17.26 3.79
N GLN A 238 -30.47 -16.00 3.77
CA GLN A 238 -31.31 -15.45 4.81
C GLN A 238 -32.61 -16.27 4.99
N GLN A 239 -33.24 -16.69 3.90
CA GLN A 239 -34.41 -17.55 3.92
C GLN A 239 -34.14 -18.95 4.48
N SER A 240 -32.90 -19.46 4.31
CA SER A 240 -32.49 -20.76 4.87
C SER A 240 -32.15 -20.71 6.36
N GLY A 241 -32.03 -19.52 6.96
CA GLY A 241 -31.65 -19.33 8.36
C GLY A 241 -30.15 -19.57 8.66
N LYS A 242 -29.31 -19.87 7.66
CA LYS A 242 -27.87 -20.06 7.84
C LYS A 242 -27.18 -18.72 8.12
N LYS A 243 -26.26 -18.70 9.13
CA LYS A 243 -25.55 -17.49 9.58
C LYS A 243 -24.09 -17.72 9.89
N ASP A 244 -23.55 -18.88 9.53
CA ASP A 244 -22.15 -19.24 9.73
C ASP A 244 -21.22 -18.58 8.69
N TYR A 245 -19.92 -18.76 8.84
CA TYR A 245 -18.93 -18.19 7.93
C TYR A 245 -19.04 -18.78 6.53
N GLU A 246 -19.40 -20.05 6.41
CA GLU A 246 -19.63 -20.71 5.11
C GLU A 246 -20.82 -20.09 4.37
N ALA A 247 -21.89 -19.73 5.07
CA ALA A 247 -23.01 -18.99 4.48
C ALA A 247 -22.56 -17.60 3.98
N LEU A 248 -21.64 -16.93 4.70
CA LEU A 248 -21.08 -15.65 4.23
C LEU A 248 -20.29 -15.84 2.93
N ILE A 249 -19.46 -16.90 2.82
CA ILE A 249 -18.73 -17.24 1.57
C ILE A 249 -19.73 -17.55 0.45
N GLN A 250 -20.75 -18.34 0.70
CA GLN A 250 -21.78 -18.68 -0.29
C GLN A 250 -22.60 -17.47 -0.76
N SER A 251 -22.74 -16.44 0.09
CA SER A 251 -23.38 -15.18 -0.32
C SER A 251 -22.51 -14.34 -1.27
N ARG A 252 -21.17 -14.54 -1.23
CA ARG A 252 -20.17 -13.79 -1.99
C ARG A 252 -19.16 -14.77 -2.61
N PRO A 253 -19.62 -15.63 -3.54
CA PRO A 253 -18.78 -16.68 -4.12
C PRO A 253 -17.70 -16.12 -5.03
N ALA A 254 -16.67 -16.93 -5.29
CA ALA A 254 -15.63 -16.62 -6.25
C ALA A 254 -16.17 -16.24 -7.65
N LEU A 255 -17.32 -16.77 -8.03
CA LEU A 255 -18.03 -16.44 -9.26
C LEU A 255 -18.39 -14.96 -9.35
N ALA A 256 -18.80 -14.33 -8.24
CA ALA A 256 -19.16 -12.91 -8.22
C ALA A 256 -17.95 -12.02 -8.56
N GLU A 257 -16.77 -12.37 -8.04
CA GLU A 257 -15.50 -11.69 -8.36
C GLU A 257 -15.10 -11.92 -9.83
N ALA A 258 -15.08 -13.16 -10.29
CA ALA A 258 -14.65 -13.51 -11.63
C ALA A 258 -15.53 -12.89 -12.74
N LEU A 259 -16.85 -12.84 -12.57
CA LEU A 259 -17.78 -12.20 -13.51
C LEU A 259 -17.46 -10.71 -13.68
N THR A 260 -17.25 -10.00 -12.59
CA THR A 260 -16.93 -8.57 -12.66
C THR A 260 -15.56 -8.32 -13.29
N ILE A 261 -14.54 -9.15 -12.95
CA ILE A 261 -13.22 -9.06 -13.57
C ILE A 261 -13.30 -9.28 -15.07
N GLN A 262 -14.05 -10.28 -15.53
CA GLN A 262 -14.22 -10.57 -16.96
C GLN A 262 -14.89 -9.41 -17.70
N THR A 263 -16.00 -8.87 -17.16
CA THR A 263 -16.69 -7.71 -17.73
C THR A 263 -15.75 -6.50 -17.80
N ALA A 264 -15.09 -6.16 -16.69
CA ALA A 264 -14.13 -5.06 -16.64
C ALA A 264 -12.97 -5.21 -17.62
N SER A 265 -12.48 -6.45 -17.81
CA SER A 265 -11.40 -6.74 -18.75
C SER A 265 -11.82 -6.51 -20.21
N LEU A 266 -13.06 -6.84 -20.57
CA LEU A 266 -13.61 -6.57 -21.89
C LEU A 266 -13.74 -5.05 -22.12
N LEU A 267 -14.23 -4.31 -21.12
CA LEU A 267 -14.34 -2.85 -21.19
C LEU A 267 -12.95 -2.19 -21.30
N ALA A 268 -11.98 -2.64 -20.48
CA ALA A 268 -10.60 -2.14 -20.54
C ALA A 268 -9.95 -2.40 -21.90
N LYS A 269 -10.20 -3.60 -22.49
CA LYS A 269 -9.71 -3.93 -23.84
C LYS A 269 -10.32 -3.05 -24.92
N ALA A 270 -11.62 -2.78 -24.82
CA ALA A 270 -12.34 -1.96 -25.80
C ALA A 270 -11.94 -0.49 -25.76
N THR A 271 -11.67 0.04 -24.57
CA THR A 271 -11.38 1.48 -24.35
C THR A 271 -9.88 1.79 -24.30
N GLY A 272 -9.03 0.82 -24.04
CA GLY A 272 -7.60 1.00 -23.77
C GLY A 272 -7.29 1.49 -22.37
N ALA A 273 -8.24 1.48 -21.43
CA ALA A 273 -8.04 1.88 -20.06
C ALA A 273 -7.03 0.97 -19.33
N ARG A 274 -6.26 1.56 -18.39
CA ARG A 274 -5.37 0.83 -17.48
C ARG A 274 -6.19 0.33 -16.29
N LEU A 275 -6.55 -0.94 -16.31
CA LEU A 275 -7.37 -1.57 -15.27
C LEU A 275 -6.50 -2.10 -14.12
N HIS A 276 -6.96 -1.91 -12.88
CA HIS A 276 -6.37 -2.55 -11.71
C HIS A 276 -7.44 -3.26 -10.88
N ILE A 277 -7.21 -4.53 -10.56
CA ILE A 277 -8.06 -5.32 -9.68
C ILE A 277 -7.53 -5.22 -8.26
N LEU A 278 -8.33 -4.62 -7.38
CA LEU A 278 -8.02 -4.47 -5.97
C LEU A 278 -8.29 -5.78 -5.21
N HIS A 279 -7.52 -6.05 -4.16
CA HIS A 279 -7.75 -7.10 -3.15
C HIS A 279 -8.30 -8.42 -3.72
N LEU A 280 -7.65 -8.97 -4.78
CA LEU A 280 -8.04 -10.24 -5.42
C LEU A 280 -8.05 -11.39 -4.41
N THR A 281 -9.15 -12.17 -4.35
CA THR A 281 -9.39 -13.12 -3.26
C THR A 281 -9.60 -14.57 -3.68
N SER A 282 -9.83 -14.85 -4.96
CA SER A 282 -10.23 -16.19 -5.39
C SER A 282 -9.40 -16.74 -6.53
N LYS A 283 -9.35 -18.08 -6.60
CA LYS A 283 -8.77 -18.82 -7.73
C LYS A 283 -9.45 -18.43 -9.05
N MET A 284 -10.78 -18.38 -9.09
CA MET A 284 -11.51 -17.98 -10.30
C MET A 284 -11.19 -16.54 -10.73
N GLY A 285 -11.08 -15.62 -9.77
CA GLY A 285 -10.66 -14.24 -10.06
C GLY A 285 -9.23 -14.18 -10.60
N MET A 286 -8.30 -14.92 -10.00
CA MET A 286 -6.92 -15.02 -10.46
C MET A 286 -6.84 -15.59 -11.88
N GLU A 287 -7.61 -16.64 -12.20
CA GLU A 287 -7.70 -17.21 -13.55
C GLU A 287 -8.27 -16.20 -14.56
N ALA A 288 -9.27 -15.39 -14.16
CA ALA A 288 -9.81 -14.32 -15.01
C ALA A 288 -8.77 -13.23 -15.30
N VAL A 289 -7.97 -12.82 -14.31
CA VAL A 289 -6.85 -11.88 -14.51
C VAL A 289 -5.78 -12.47 -15.43
N ALA A 290 -5.40 -13.74 -15.22
CA ALA A 290 -4.43 -14.42 -16.08
C ALA A 290 -4.90 -14.47 -17.56
N GLN A 291 -6.17 -14.80 -17.77
CA GLN A 291 -6.76 -14.81 -19.12
C GLN A 291 -6.78 -13.39 -19.73
N ALA A 292 -7.11 -12.38 -18.97
CA ALA A 292 -7.11 -10.99 -19.44
C ALA A 292 -5.69 -10.53 -19.85
N LYS A 293 -4.67 -10.83 -19.03
CA LYS A 293 -3.26 -10.56 -19.36
C LYS A 293 -2.84 -11.28 -20.64
N ALA A 294 -3.18 -12.58 -20.77
CA ALA A 294 -2.89 -13.37 -21.98
C ALA A 294 -3.57 -12.81 -23.24
N ASN A 295 -4.73 -12.19 -23.10
CA ASN A 295 -5.45 -11.52 -24.18
C ASN A 295 -4.94 -10.10 -24.48
N GLY A 296 -3.86 -9.65 -23.84
CA GLY A 296 -3.25 -8.33 -24.05
C GLY A 296 -4.04 -7.16 -23.45
N VAL A 297 -4.87 -7.41 -22.43
CA VAL A 297 -5.51 -6.33 -21.65
C VAL A 297 -4.45 -5.65 -20.78
N ASN A 298 -4.47 -4.33 -20.74
CA ASN A 298 -3.63 -3.57 -19.82
C ASN A 298 -4.23 -3.64 -18.39
N ILE A 299 -3.97 -4.77 -17.73
CA ILE A 299 -4.54 -5.11 -16.42
C ILE A 299 -3.43 -5.48 -15.44
N THR A 300 -3.56 -4.99 -14.21
CA THR A 300 -2.77 -5.37 -13.04
C THR A 300 -3.70 -5.81 -11.91
N ALA A 301 -3.17 -6.53 -10.93
CA ALA A 301 -3.93 -6.97 -9.77
C ALA A 301 -3.07 -6.98 -8.51
N GLU A 302 -3.68 -6.66 -7.38
CA GLU A 302 -3.10 -6.84 -6.05
C GLU A 302 -3.85 -7.92 -5.27
N THR A 303 -3.20 -8.48 -4.26
CA THR A 303 -3.85 -9.26 -3.21
C THR A 303 -3.40 -8.74 -1.84
N CYS A 304 -4.00 -9.27 -0.77
CA CYS A 304 -3.71 -8.77 0.57
C CYS A 304 -3.24 -9.90 1.51
N PRO A 305 -2.52 -9.56 2.60
CA PRO A 305 -2.06 -10.56 3.56
C PRO A 305 -3.19 -11.46 4.09
N GLN A 306 -4.39 -10.90 4.35
CA GLN A 306 -5.52 -11.69 4.84
C GLN A 306 -5.91 -12.83 3.90
N TYR A 307 -5.75 -12.66 2.60
CA TYR A 307 -6.05 -13.69 1.60
C TYR A 307 -4.90 -14.66 1.36
N LEU A 308 -3.68 -14.26 1.69
CA LEU A 308 -2.48 -15.11 1.59
C LEU A 308 -2.27 -15.99 2.83
N PHE A 309 -2.72 -15.53 4.01
CA PHE A 309 -2.40 -16.15 5.30
C PHE A 309 -3.60 -16.74 6.04
N LEU A 310 -4.82 -16.47 5.60
CA LEU A 310 -6.06 -16.97 6.20
C LEU A 310 -6.92 -17.69 5.17
N SER A 311 -7.70 -18.66 5.64
CA SER A 311 -8.73 -19.37 4.90
C SER A 311 -9.97 -19.56 5.78
N ALA A 312 -11.06 -20.04 5.22
CA ALA A 312 -12.30 -20.31 5.97
C ALA A 312 -12.08 -21.16 7.25
N LYS A 313 -11.05 -22.03 7.25
CA LYS A 313 -10.71 -22.91 8.38
C LYS A 313 -10.26 -22.12 9.62
N ASP A 314 -9.75 -20.91 9.44
CA ASP A 314 -9.20 -20.09 10.53
C ASP A 314 -10.32 -19.36 11.30
N TYR A 315 -11.56 -19.36 10.78
CA TYR A 315 -12.66 -18.59 11.38
C TYR A 315 -12.98 -19.01 12.81
N ASP A 316 -12.92 -20.31 13.11
CA ASP A 316 -13.22 -20.81 14.46
C ASP A 316 -12.24 -20.29 15.52
N SER A 317 -11.02 -19.97 15.12
CA SER A 317 -9.97 -19.45 16.02
C SER A 317 -9.85 -17.93 16.02
N VAL A 318 -10.10 -17.28 14.89
CA VAL A 318 -9.94 -15.81 14.70
C VAL A 318 -11.25 -15.06 14.90
N GLY A 319 -12.36 -15.68 14.51
CA GLY A 319 -13.70 -15.11 14.69
C GLY A 319 -14.02 -13.91 13.78
N PRO A 320 -14.88 -12.99 14.26
CA PRO A 320 -15.42 -11.87 13.46
C PRO A 320 -14.38 -10.93 12.86
N MET A 321 -13.14 -10.96 13.37
CA MET A 321 -12.03 -10.17 12.79
C MET A 321 -11.72 -10.56 11.35
N MET A 322 -12.03 -11.80 10.94
CA MET A 322 -11.89 -12.26 9.56
C MET A 322 -12.89 -11.64 8.58
N LYS A 323 -13.93 -10.92 9.06
CA LYS A 323 -14.88 -10.33 8.13
C LYS A 323 -14.27 -9.15 7.40
N VAL A 324 -13.95 -9.38 6.14
CA VAL A 324 -13.49 -8.41 5.13
C VAL A 324 -14.31 -8.59 3.85
N TYR A 325 -14.25 -7.66 2.93
CA TYR A 325 -14.85 -7.78 1.61
C TYR A 325 -13.84 -7.41 0.51
N PRO A 326 -13.69 -8.30 -0.49
CA PRO A 326 -14.33 -9.62 -0.65
C PRO A 326 -13.98 -10.58 0.49
N VAL A 327 -14.84 -11.59 0.72
CA VAL A 327 -14.71 -12.53 1.85
C VAL A 327 -13.49 -13.44 1.68
N ILE A 328 -12.73 -13.71 2.75
CA ILE A 328 -11.68 -14.74 2.79
C ILE A 328 -12.34 -16.09 2.50
N LYS A 329 -11.85 -16.81 1.49
CA LYS A 329 -12.44 -18.03 0.96
C LYS A 329 -11.71 -19.29 1.45
N HIS A 330 -11.71 -20.33 0.65
CA HIS A 330 -11.16 -21.63 1.01
C HIS A 330 -9.66 -21.73 0.80
N GLU A 331 -9.07 -22.81 1.31
CA GLU A 331 -7.63 -23.06 1.22
C GLU A 331 -7.14 -23.14 -0.24
N GLU A 332 -7.95 -23.66 -1.15
CA GLU A 332 -7.61 -23.71 -2.57
C GLU A 332 -7.45 -22.30 -3.19
N ASP A 333 -8.29 -21.35 -2.77
CA ASP A 333 -8.18 -19.96 -3.20
C ASP A 333 -6.89 -19.34 -2.68
N ARG A 334 -6.60 -19.51 -1.38
CA ARG A 334 -5.36 -19.05 -0.74
C ARG A 334 -4.11 -19.55 -1.47
N LEU A 335 -4.07 -20.84 -1.78
CA LEU A 335 -2.94 -21.45 -2.50
C LEU A 335 -2.82 -20.94 -3.94
N ALA A 336 -3.95 -20.71 -4.62
CA ALA A 336 -3.96 -20.15 -5.96
C ALA A 336 -3.44 -18.70 -5.98
N LEU A 337 -3.77 -17.87 -4.98
CA LEU A 337 -3.25 -16.50 -4.85
C LEU A 337 -1.73 -16.49 -4.66
N TRP A 338 -1.18 -17.37 -3.82
CA TRP A 338 0.29 -17.53 -3.72
C TRP A 338 0.92 -17.93 -5.05
N GLN A 339 0.29 -18.83 -5.78
CA GLN A 339 0.76 -19.21 -7.12
C GLN A 339 0.69 -18.03 -8.10
N GLY A 340 -0.42 -17.28 -8.07
CA GLY A 340 -0.60 -16.08 -8.90
C GLY A 340 0.42 -14.99 -8.61
N LEU A 341 0.79 -14.81 -7.33
CA LEU A 341 1.82 -13.86 -6.93
C LEU A 341 3.21 -14.31 -7.44
N LYS A 342 3.53 -15.61 -7.31
CA LYS A 342 4.84 -16.16 -7.73
C LYS A 342 5.03 -16.16 -9.25
N ASN A 343 3.97 -16.37 -10.02
CA ASN A 343 4.05 -16.40 -11.50
C ASN A 343 3.78 -15.03 -12.16
N GLY A 344 3.50 -13.96 -11.38
CA GLY A 344 3.26 -12.62 -11.89
C GLY A 344 1.85 -12.36 -12.44
N THR A 345 0.89 -13.26 -12.22
CA THR A 345 -0.53 -12.98 -12.48
C THR A 345 -1.04 -11.90 -11.53
N ILE A 346 -0.63 -11.97 -10.25
CA ILE A 346 -0.80 -10.92 -9.25
C ILE A 346 0.50 -10.13 -9.18
N ASP A 347 0.41 -8.83 -9.30
CA ASP A 347 1.56 -7.97 -9.49
C ASP A 347 2.23 -7.56 -8.17
N PHE A 348 1.44 -7.32 -7.11
CA PHE A 348 1.96 -6.86 -5.82
C PHE A 348 1.00 -7.16 -4.66
N ILE A 349 1.43 -6.81 -3.45
CA ILE A 349 0.67 -6.95 -2.21
C ILE A 349 0.35 -5.56 -1.67
N ALA A 350 -0.92 -5.33 -1.30
CA ALA A 350 -1.39 -4.17 -0.56
C ALA A 350 -2.15 -4.63 0.69
N SER A 351 -2.32 -3.77 1.69
CA SER A 351 -2.87 -4.22 2.97
C SER A 351 -4.39 -4.29 3.01
N ASP A 352 -5.08 -3.45 2.26
CA ASP A 352 -6.49 -3.12 2.48
C ASP A 352 -6.74 -2.76 3.96
N HIS A 353 -5.84 -1.94 4.53
CA HIS A 353 -5.96 -1.47 5.89
C HIS A 353 -7.27 -0.70 6.08
N ALA A 354 -8.20 -1.30 6.83
CA ALA A 354 -9.58 -0.82 6.93
C ALA A 354 -10.13 -1.00 8.36
N PRO A 355 -9.61 -0.24 9.33
CA PRO A 355 -9.95 -0.39 10.74
C PRO A 355 -11.39 -0.04 11.05
N HIS A 356 -11.90 -0.68 12.11
CA HIS A 356 -13.21 -0.46 12.72
C HIS A 356 -13.09 -0.43 14.24
N ILE A 357 -14.02 0.26 14.90
CA ILE A 357 -14.10 0.28 16.36
C ILE A 357 -14.35 -1.15 16.87
N ILE A 358 -13.67 -1.54 17.94
CA ILE A 358 -13.76 -2.90 18.52
C ILE A 358 -15.20 -3.35 18.73
N SER A 359 -16.05 -2.48 19.27
CA SER A 359 -17.47 -2.80 19.54
C SER A 359 -18.28 -3.02 18.25
N GLU A 360 -17.88 -2.43 17.13
CA GLU A 360 -18.56 -2.66 15.84
C GLU A 360 -18.28 -4.05 15.26
N LYS A 361 -17.19 -4.70 15.67
CA LYS A 361 -16.83 -6.05 15.23
C LYS A 361 -17.47 -7.16 16.09
N GLN A 362 -18.43 -6.82 16.95
CA GLN A 362 -19.20 -7.75 17.78
C GLN A 362 -20.62 -7.90 17.26
N GLY A 363 -21.17 -9.10 17.31
CA GLY A 363 -22.56 -9.37 16.93
C GLY A 363 -22.72 -10.32 15.75
N ASP A 364 -23.84 -10.20 15.04
CA ASP A 364 -24.18 -11.06 13.89
C ASP A 364 -23.21 -10.83 12.74
N LEU A 365 -22.63 -11.93 12.22
CA LEU A 365 -21.61 -11.90 11.17
C LEU A 365 -22.05 -11.15 9.90
N PHE A 366 -23.32 -11.19 9.55
CA PHE A 366 -23.83 -10.48 8.37
C PHE A 366 -24.00 -8.97 8.63
N SER A 367 -24.13 -8.56 9.89
CA SER A 367 -24.40 -7.17 10.29
C SER A 367 -23.13 -6.37 10.63
N ILE A 368 -22.08 -7.01 11.18
CA ILE A 368 -20.84 -6.32 11.54
C ILE A 368 -20.12 -5.77 10.29
N PRO A 369 -19.38 -4.66 10.39
CA PRO A 369 -18.69 -4.07 9.26
C PRO A 369 -17.51 -4.95 8.79
N ALA A 370 -17.21 -4.88 7.50
CA ALA A 370 -16.06 -5.54 6.87
C ALA A 370 -14.81 -4.64 6.92
N GLY A 371 -13.69 -5.22 7.33
CA GLY A 371 -12.38 -4.55 7.40
C GLY A 371 -11.58 -4.94 8.64
N MET A 372 -10.25 -4.81 8.55
CA MET A 372 -9.29 -5.05 9.63
C MET A 372 -8.05 -4.17 9.47
N CYS A 373 -7.24 -4.05 10.52
CA CYS A 373 -5.91 -3.45 10.42
C CYS A 373 -4.95 -4.40 9.72
N GLY A 374 -4.24 -3.91 8.71
CA GLY A 374 -3.32 -4.71 7.87
C GLY A 374 -1.95 -4.09 7.65
N VAL A 375 -1.84 -2.74 7.55
CA VAL A 375 -0.62 -2.06 7.13
C VAL A 375 0.60 -2.38 8.01
N GLU A 376 0.41 -2.49 9.31
CA GLU A 376 1.50 -2.72 10.27
C GLU A 376 1.95 -4.18 10.35
N THR A 377 1.13 -5.12 9.86
CA THR A 377 1.45 -6.56 9.91
C THR A 377 1.95 -7.12 8.58
N MET A 378 1.79 -6.37 7.49
CA MET A 378 2.07 -6.84 6.13
C MET A 378 3.54 -7.27 5.95
N LEU A 379 4.51 -6.39 6.24
CA LEU A 379 5.93 -6.74 6.07
C LEU A 379 6.41 -7.85 7.02
N PRO A 380 6.11 -7.83 8.34
CA PRO A 380 6.49 -8.93 9.25
C PRO A 380 5.99 -10.30 8.79
N LEU A 381 4.73 -10.41 8.33
CA LEU A 381 4.18 -11.65 7.81
C LEU A 381 4.99 -12.17 6.61
N MET A 382 5.33 -11.28 5.67
CA MET A 382 6.10 -11.65 4.48
C MET A 382 7.56 -12.00 4.80
N LEU A 383 8.19 -11.34 5.77
CA LEU A 383 9.54 -11.69 6.25
C LEU A 383 9.58 -13.08 6.90
N ASN A 384 8.51 -13.45 7.58
CA ASN A 384 8.36 -14.82 8.11
C ASN A 384 8.33 -15.87 6.99
N GLU A 385 7.66 -15.58 5.87
CA GLU A 385 7.64 -16.46 4.70
C GLU A 385 9.02 -16.59 4.01
N VAL A 386 9.83 -15.53 4.06
CA VAL A 386 11.24 -15.62 3.65
C VAL A 386 12.00 -16.56 4.57
N ASN A 387 11.85 -16.44 5.89
CA ASN A 387 12.49 -17.34 6.87
C ASN A 387 12.02 -18.79 6.75
N ASN A 388 10.76 -19.01 6.32
CA ASN A 388 10.22 -20.35 6.06
C ASN A 388 10.68 -20.93 4.71
N GLY A 389 11.41 -20.15 3.88
CA GLY A 389 11.90 -20.57 2.58
C GLY A 389 10.83 -20.61 1.47
N HIS A 390 9.67 -20.03 1.70
CA HIS A 390 8.58 -19.99 0.73
C HIS A 390 8.79 -18.95 -0.37
N ILE A 391 9.49 -17.86 -0.04
CA ILE A 391 9.88 -16.76 -0.95
C ILE A 391 11.30 -16.29 -0.59
N THR A 392 11.88 -15.42 -1.43
CA THR A 392 13.18 -14.78 -1.20
C THR A 392 13.02 -13.29 -0.84
N LEU A 393 14.03 -12.67 -0.23
CA LEU A 393 14.04 -11.21 0.00
C LEU A 393 13.93 -10.40 -1.30
N PRO A 394 14.65 -10.72 -2.40
CA PRO A 394 14.45 -10.06 -3.68
C PRO A 394 13.01 -10.14 -4.20
N PHE A 395 12.36 -11.30 -4.07
CA PHE A 395 10.96 -11.46 -4.43
C PHE A 395 10.06 -10.58 -3.56
N LEU A 396 10.31 -10.50 -2.25
CA LEU A 396 9.56 -9.63 -1.33
C LEU A 396 9.69 -8.16 -1.77
N VAL A 397 10.92 -7.68 -2.03
CA VAL A 397 11.16 -6.31 -2.54
C VAL A 397 10.42 -6.07 -3.85
N LYS A 398 10.43 -7.05 -4.76
CA LYS A 398 9.69 -6.97 -6.02
C LYS A 398 8.21 -6.70 -5.82
N VAL A 399 7.53 -7.47 -4.93
CA VAL A 399 6.06 -7.43 -4.78
C VAL A 399 5.56 -6.42 -3.73
N MET A 400 6.45 -5.80 -2.93
CA MET A 400 6.05 -4.82 -1.91
C MET A 400 6.62 -3.41 -2.16
N ALA A 401 7.54 -3.26 -3.15
CA ALA A 401 8.15 -1.98 -3.45
C ALA A 401 8.30 -1.74 -4.95
N LYS A 402 9.09 -2.58 -5.66
CA LYS A 402 9.48 -2.31 -7.04
C LYS A 402 8.30 -2.31 -8.02
N ASN A 403 7.51 -3.37 -8.03
CA ASN A 403 6.36 -3.47 -8.93
C ASN A 403 5.34 -2.36 -8.67
N VAL A 404 5.13 -2.01 -7.40
CA VAL A 404 4.23 -0.92 -7.02
C VAL A 404 4.74 0.41 -7.57
N ALA A 405 6.04 0.70 -7.38
CA ALA A 405 6.65 1.92 -7.89
C ALA A 405 6.55 2.04 -9.42
N ASP A 406 6.75 0.93 -10.15
CA ASP A 406 6.64 0.91 -11.61
C ASP A 406 5.19 1.11 -12.08
N ILE A 407 4.23 0.41 -11.48
CA ILE A 407 2.81 0.47 -11.86
C ILE A 407 2.23 1.87 -11.63
N TYR A 408 2.59 2.52 -10.52
CA TYR A 408 2.10 3.86 -10.19
C TYR A 408 3.04 4.99 -10.65
N ASN A 409 4.10 4.65 -11.39
CA ASN A 409 5.08 5.62 -11.92
C ASN A 409 5.69 6.50 -10.83
N LEU A 410 6.29 5.85 -9.81
CA LEU A 410 7.01 6.49 -8.71
C LEU A 410 8.53 6.42 -8.93
N PRO A 411 9.11 7.28 -9.76
CA PRO A 411 10.49 7.11 -10.27
C PRO A 411 11.55 7.20 -9.17
N ASN A 412 11.23 7.80 -8.03
CA ASN A 412 12.17 7.97 -6.93
C ASN A 412 12.06 6.87 -5.85
N LYS A 413 11.15 5.90 -5.99
CA LYS A 413 10.83 4.87 -4.99
C LYS A 413 11.12 3.46 -5.52
N GLY A 414 10.97 2.46 -4.68
CA GLY A 414 10.93 1.05 -5.06
C GLY A 414 12.26 0.29 -5.04
N ASN A 415 13.41 0.96 -5.11
CA ASN A 415 14.75 0.36 -5.08
C ASN A 415 15.71 1.15 -4.22
N LEU A 416 16.81 0.49 -3.80
CA LEU A 416 17.96 1.13 -3.21
C LEU A 416 19.03 1.38 -4.29
N GLU A 417 18.93 2.51 -4.99
CA GLU A 417 19.80 2.91 -6.08
C GLU A 417 20.22 4.39 -5.95
N ILE A 418 21.33 4.75 -6.55
CA ILE A 418 21.79 6.14 -6.57
C ILE A 418 20.75 7.04 -7.27
N GLY A 419 20.39 8.14 -6.62
CA GLY A 419 19.39 9.11 -7.08
C GLY A 419 17.99 8.88 -6.53
N LYS A 420 17.70 7.71 -5.96
CA LYS A 420 16.41 7.41 -5.31
C LYS A 420 16.29 8.10 -3.96
N ASP A 421 15.05 8.24 -3.48
CA ASP A 421 14.79 8.66 -2.11
C ASP A 421 15.42 7.68 -1.13
N ALA A 422 16.00 8.18 -0.05
CA ALA A 422 16.58 7.34 0.98
C ALA A 422 15.51 6.77 1.92
N ASP A 423 14.54 6.07 1.34
CA ASP A 423 13.50 5.31 2.04
C ASP A 423 14.03 3.91 2.29
N ILE A 424 14.48 3.64 3.51
CA ILE A 424 15.24 2.42 3.81
C ILE A 424 14.67 1.76 5.06
N VAL A 425 14.43 0.46 4.96
CA VAL A 425 14.03 -0.39 6.08
C VAL A 425 15.18 -1.31 6.47
N VAL A 426 15.63 -1.20 7.71
CA VAL A 426 16.61 -2.13 8.28
C VAL A 426 15.86 -3.31 8.89
N VAL A 427 16.14 -4.51 8.40
CA VAL A 427 15.47 -5.74 8.81
C VAL A 427 16.44 -6.66 9.55
N ASP A 428 16.01 -7.16 10.70
CA ASP A 428 16.66 -8.26 11.41
C ASP A 428 15.93 -9.58 11.12
N MET A 429 16.49 -10.40 10.23
CA MET A 429 15.91 -11.69 9.86
C MET A 429 15.97 -12.75 10.98
N ASN A 430 16.74 -12.50 12.06
CA ASN A 430 16.84 -13.39 13.21
C ASN A 430 15.94 -13.00 14.38
N LYS A 431 15.44 -11.76 14.39
CA LYS A 431 14.52 -11.29 15.45
C LYS A 431 13.24 -12.09 15.43
N VAL A 432 12.86 -12.60 16.59
CA VAL A 432 11.60 -13.32 16.81
C VAL A 432 10.76 -12.50 17.76
N ASP A 433 9.52 -12.21 17.37
CA ASP A 433 8.54 -11.53 18.21
C ASP A 433 7.14 -12.03 17.87
N THR A 434 6.14 -11.62 18.67
CA THR A 434 4.73 -11.97 18.47
C THR A 434 3.97 -10.73 18.04
N ILE A 435 3.04 -10.88 17.08
CA ILE A 435 2.08 -9.82 16.73
C ILE A 435 1.10 -9.70 17.90
N GLU A 436 1.13 -8.56 18.58
CA GLU A 436 0.25 -8.25 19.71
C GLU A 436 -0.52 -6.96 19.40
N ASN A 437 -1.82 -6.97 19.62
CA ASN A 437 -2.66 -5.80 19.35
C ASN A 437 -2.15 -4.55 20.06
N GLU A 438 -1.71 -4.70 21.31
CA GLU A 438 -1.25 -3.61 22.19
C GLU A 438 0.05 -2.95 21.71
N LYS A 439 0.78 -3.61 20.80
CA LYS A 439 2.02 -3.09 20.20
C LYS A 439 1.77 -2.34 18.89
N LEU A 440 0.56 -2.41 18.33
CA LEU A 440 0.21 -1.75 17.07
C LEU A 440 -0.06 -0.25 17.29
N HIS A 441 0.32 0.56 16.31
CA HIS A 441 0.17 2.01 16.34
C HIS A 441 -1.17 2.51 15.79
N SER A 442 -1.91 1.64 15.08
CA SER A 442 -3.26 1.96 14.62
C SER A 442 -4.17 2.37 15.76
N LYS A 443 -5.05 3.33 15.55
CA LYS A 443 -5.97 3.87 16.56
C LYS A 443 -6.89 2.79 17.14
N GLN A 444 -7.31 1.85 16.31
CA GLN A 444 -8.05 0.66 16.71
C GLN A 444 -7.16 -0.56 16.43
N PRO A 445 -6.27 -0.93 17.35
CA PRO A 445 -5.19 -1.89 17.09
C PRO A 445 -5.70 -3.34 17.09
N LEU A 446 -6.52 -3.69 16.11
CA LEU A 446 -7.12 -5.01 15.96
C LEU A 446 -6.74 -5.67 14.65
N THR A 447 -6.02 -6.77 14.74
CA THR A 447 -5.67 -7.58 13.57
C THR A 447 -6.08 -9.05 13.74
N ALA A 448 -6.44 -9.70 12.64
CA ALA A 448 -6.67 -11.14 12.61
C ALA A 448 -5.39 -11.98 12.81
N PHE A 449 -4.24 -11.32 12.85
CA PHE A 449 -2.94 -11.97 13.00
C PHE A 449 -2.38 -11.93 14.43
N ALA A 450 -3.12 -11.37 15.39
CA ALA A 450 -2.71 -11.33 16.79
C ALA A 450 -2.39 -12.74 17.33
N GLY A 451 -1.35 -12.84 18.14
CA GLY A 451 -0.84 -14.09 18.69
C GLY A 451 0.11 -14.87 17.77
N ARG A 452 0.28 -14.48 16.49
CA ARG A 452 1.23 -15.15 15.58
C ARG A 452 2.67 -14.81 15.95
N LYS A 453 3.49 -15.85 16.15
CA LYS A 453 4.93 -15.73 16.33
C LYS A 453 5.60 -15.59 14.96
N ILE A 454 6.36 -14.52 14.78
CA ILE A 454 7.01 -14.13 13.54
C ILE A 454 8.52 -14.14 13.71
N LYS A 455 9.25 -14.64 12.73
CA LYS A 455 10.70 -14.52 12.61
C LYS A 455 11.04 -13.60 11.41
N GLY A 456 11.83 -12.57 11.67
CA GLY A 456 12.14 -11.49 10.74
C GLY A 456 11.29 -10.25 11.02
N TRP A 457 11.92 -9.14 11.43
CA TRP A 457 11.24 -7.90 11.80
C TRP A 457 11.96 -6.67 11.27
N PRO A 458 11.24 -5.63 10.83
CA PRO A 458 11.82 -4.31 10.67
C PRO A 458 12.27 -3.78 12.04
N ILE A 459 13.46 -3.23 12.11
CA ILE A 459 14.02 -2.67 13.36
C ILE A 459 14.28 -1.17 13.27
N LYS A 460 14.53 -0.64 12.08
CA LYS A 460 14.62 0.80 11.82
C LYS A 460 13.96 1.13 10.49
N THR A 461 13.31 2.27 10.43
CA THR A 461 12.75 2.83 9.20
C THR A 461 13.31 4.23 9.00
N PHE A 462 13.86 4.47 7.82
CA PHE A 462 14.28 5.79 7.36
C PHE A 462 13.35 6.25 6.24
N LEU A 463 12.85 7.47 6.38
CA LEU A 463 12.05 8.16 5.38
C LEU A 463 12.89 9.32 4.83
N ARG A 464 13.30 9.23 3.57
CA ARG A 464 14.20 10.20 2.92
C ARG A 464 15.43 10.53 3.77
N GLY A 465 16.09 9.48 4.30
CA GLY A 465 17.29 9.59 5.12
C GLY A 465 17.04 9.99 6.58
N GLN A 466 15.84 10.33 6.98
CA GLN A 466 15.49 10.64 8.36
C GLN A 466 15.05 9.38 9.11
N LEU A 467 15.66 9.07 10.26
CA LEU A 467 15.22 7.97 11.11
C LEU A 467 13.83 8.30 11.68
N VAL A 468 12.81 7.55 11.27
CA VAL A 468 11.41 7.75 11.71
C VAL A 468 10.94 6.67 12.68
N VAL A 469 11.58 5.50 12.67
CA VAL A 469 11.29 4.40 13.61
C VAL A 469 12.57 3.75 14.08
N ASP A 470 12.68 3.47 15.38
CA ASP A 470 13.71 2.65 16.00
C ASP A 470 13.09 1.63 16.96
N ASN A 471 13.24 0.33 16.63
CA ASN A 471 12.70 -0.79 17.42
C ASN A 471 11.23 -0.61 17.81
N ASN A 472 10.37 -0.41 16.84
CA ASN A 472 8.92 -0.17 16.99
C ASN A 472 8.56 1.15 17.69
N LYS A 473 9.51 2.05 17.92
CA LYS A 473 9.25 3.35 18.51
C LYS A 473 9.30 4.43 17.44
N ILE A 474 8.26 5.24 17.36
CA ILE A 474 8.24 6.43 16.49
C ILE A 474 9.24 7.46 17.04
N CYS A 475 10.15 7.90 16.18
CA CYS A 475 11.25 8.83 16.52
C CYS A 475 10.92 10.30 16.22
N GLN A 476 9.82 10.56 15.52
CA GLN A 476 9.43 11.90 15.08
C GLN A 476 8.23 12.41 15.88
N ASP A 477 8.31 13.63 16.37
CA ASP A 477 7.21 14.31 17.07
C ASP A 477 6.28 15.07 16.11
N LYS A 478 6.71 15.25 14.86
CA LYS A 478 5.98 16.01 13.84
C LYS A 478 5.88 15.24 12.54
N ALA A 479 4.83 15.52 11.81
CA ALA A 479 4.63 15.02 10.46
C ALA A 479 5.83 15.33 9.55
N CYS A 480 6.30 14.33 8.81
CA CYS A 480 7.47 14.41 7.92
C CYS A 480 7.18 13.85 6.52
N GLY A 481 6.00 13.27 6.32
CA GLY A 481 5.55 12.74 5.03
C GLY A 481 5.21 13.84 4.02
N LYS A 482 5.38 13.53 2.73
CA LYS A 482 5.12 14.44 1.60
C LYS A 482 4.05 13.86 0.68
N TRP A 483 3.21 14.73 0.12
CA TRP A 483 2.27 14.33 -0.93
C TRP A 483 3.03 14.00 -2.22
N ILE A 484 2.78 12.79 -2.76
CA ILE A 484 3.32 12.29 -4.02
C ILE A 484 2.22 12.46 -5.10
N LYS A 485 2.56 13.15 -6.20
CA LYS A 485 1.64 13.44 -7.31
C LYS A 485 1.83 12.49 -8.48
#